data_34acc1e654b55a71c7b3607dc6e1a45d
#
_entry.id   34acc1e654b55a71c7b3607dc6e1a45d
#
_cell.length_a   1.000
_cell.length_b   1.000
_cell.length_c   1.000
_cell.angle_alpha   90.00
_cell.angle_beta   90.00
_cell.angle_gamma   90.00
#
_symmetry.space_group_name_H-M   'P 1'
#
loop_
_entity.id
_entity.type
_entity.pdbx_description
1 polymer ?
#
loop_
_entity_poly.entity_id
_entity_poly.type
_entity_poly.pdbx_seq_one_letter_code
_entity_poly.pdbx_strand_id
1 'polypeptide(L)'
;MKVAALLLLALLLLLPERARAIDAEDQLKAAFVYRFVQYTQWPPPPLREFSYCAVGGGGLPEALRVVAAKPLDLPYVRFNQPATPEQARQCQILLLAFEERAELLRWQRELADAPVLTVGDGAEAFRAGLAIALVLEPNGLSFRINLAEARRRGLTLSSQLLKLAREVR
;
A
#
# COMPACT_ATOMS: atom_id res chain seq x y z
N MET A 1 6.78 15.40 51.67
CA MET A 1 6.48 14.14 50.97
C MET A 1 5.40 14.30 49.89
N LYS A 2 4.30 15.02 50.11
CA LYS A 2 3.19 15.16 49.10
C LYS A 2 3.59 15.99 47.86
N VAL A 3 4.47 16.97 47.97
CA VAL A 3 4.91 17.82 46.85
C VAL A 3 5.85 17.06 45.90
N ALA A 4 6.74 16.22 46.45
CA ALA A 4 7.63 15.39 45.66
C ALA A 4 6.89 14.34 44.80
N ALA A 5 5.78 13.78 45.32
CA ALA A 5 4.93 12.85 44.60
C ALA A 5 4.17 13.52 43.45
N LEU A 6 3.73 14.76 43.63
CA LEU A 6 3.06 15.54 42.60
C LEU A 6 4.01 15.93 41.45
N LEU A 7 5.26 16.25 41.74
CA LEU A 7 6.29 16.56 40.74
C LEU A 7 6.69 15.32 39.92
N LEU A 8 6.77 14.16 40.56
CA LEU A 8 7.02 12.89 39.86
C LEU A 8 5.87 12.50 38.92
N LEU A 9 4.61 12.73 39.33
CA LEU A 9 3.44 12.44 38.50
C LEU A 9 3.34 13.40 37.30
N ALA A 10 3.69 14.67 37.46
CA ALA A 10 3.75 15.64 36.39
C ALA A 10 4.85 15.34 35.35
N LEU A 11 5.97 14.76 35.79
CA LEU A 11 7.08 14.38 34.89
C LEU A 11 6.74 13.15 34.05
N LEU A 12 5.88 12.26 34.56
CA LEU A 12 5.40 11.10 33.75
C LEU A 12 4.43 11.50 32.61
N LEU A 13 3.75 12.64 32.71
CA LEU A 13 2.84 13.15 31.69
C LEU A 13 3.56 13.89 30.54
N LEU A 14 4.87 14.12 30.66
CA LEU A 14 5.72 14.75 29.65
C LEU A 14 6.49 13.76 28.77
N LEU A 15 6.17 12.45 28.86
CA LEU A 15 6.72 11.49 27.91
C LEU A 15 6.20 11.86 26.52
N PRO A 16 7.07 12.27 25.58
CA PRO A 16 6.62 12.53 24.21
C PRO A 16 6.03 11.23 23.69
N GLU A 17 4.78 11.28 23.25
CA GLU A 17 4.28 10.24 22.37
C GLU A 17 5.32 10.09 21.26
N ARG A 18 5.98 8.93 21.23
CA ARG A 18 6.84 8.58 20.11
C ARG A 18 5.93 8.49 18.88
N ALA A 19 5.70 9.64 18.25
CA ALA A 19 5.26 9.66 16.87
C ALA A 19 6.26 8.75 16.14
N ARG A 20 5.78 7.60 15.65
CA ARG A 20 6.61 6.74 14.82
C ARG A 20 6.99 7.57 13.61
N ALA A 21 8.23 8.03 13.58
CA ALA A 21 8.77 8.66 12.39
C ALA A 21 8.62 7.63 11.26
N ILE A 22 7.91 8.04 10.20
CA ILE A 22 7.80 7.21 8.99
C ILE A 22 9.22 7.02 8.47
N ASP A 23 9.64 5.78 8.32
CA ASP A 23 10.97 5.43 7.84
C ASP A 23 11.16 5.94 6.40
N ALA A 24 12.38 6.29 6.04
CA ALA A 24 12.72 6.71 4.68
C ALA A 24 12.43 5.61 3.65
N GLU A 25 12.58 4.34 4.04
CA GLU A 25 12.20 3.19 3.21
C GLU A 25 10.69 3.15 2.96
N ASP A 26 9.88 3.31 3.99
CA ASP A 26 8.42 3.34 3.87
C ASP A 26 7.95 4.51 3.00
N GLN A 27 8.59 5.68 3.13
CA GLN A 27 8.31 6.84 2.28
C GLN A 27 8.62 6.55 0.82
N LEU A 28 9.75 5.90 0.53
CA LEU A 28 10.14 5.53 -0.83
C LEU A 28 9.17 4.48 -1.41
N LYS A 29 8.83 3.45 -0.65
CA LYS A 29 7.84 2.43 -1.04
C LYS A 29 6.49 3.05 -1.34
N ALA A 30 6.01 3.94 -0.48
CA ALA A 30 4.74 4.65 -0.68
C ALA A 30 4.75 5.52 -1.95
N ALA A 31 5.89 6.17 -2.26
CA ALA A 31 6.05 6.93 -3.49
C ALA A 31 5.93 6.04 -4.75
N PHE A 32 6.47 4.81 -4.70
CA PHE A 32 6.29 3.83 -5.78
C PHE A 32 4.83 3.44 -5.93
N VAL A 33 4.13 3.11 -4.83
CA VAL A 33 2.70 2.77 -4.86
C VAL A 33 1.88 3.90 -5.47
N TYR A 34 2.15 5.14 -5.09
CA TYR A 34 1.50 6.32 -5.66
C TYR A 34 1.74 6.42 -7.18
N ARG A 35 2.97 6.16 -7.64
CA ARG A 35 3.34 6.21 -9.05
C ARG A 35 2.70 5.11 -9.88
N PHE A 36 2.50 3.91 -9.34
CA PHE A 36 1.87 2.81 -10.08
C PHE A 36 0.50 3.18 -10.65
N VAL A 37 -0.24 4.04 -9.95
CA VAL A 37 -1.54 4.54 -10.41
C VAL A 37 -1.44 5.26 -11.76
N GLN A 38 -0.40 6.06 -11.97
CA GLN A 38 -0.19 6.83 -13.19
C GLN A 38 0.09 5.94 -14.42
N TYR A 39 0.47 4.69 -14.19
CA TYR A 39 0.84 3.71 -15.21
C TYR A 39 -0.14 2.55 -15.31
N THR A 40 -1.29 2.65 -14.66
CA THR A 40 -2.33 1.62 -14.63
C THR A 40 -3.64 2.20 -15.17
N GLN A 41 -4.33 1.42 -15.99
CA GLN A 41 -5.67 1.74 -16.48
C GLN A 41 -6.66 0.73 -15.92
N TRP A 42 -7.77 1.23 -15.42
CA TRP A 42 -8.89 0.43 -14.91
C TRP A 42 -9.91 0.20 -15.99
N PRO A 43 -10.70 -0.90 -15.91
CA PRO A 43 -11.76 -1.17 -16.86
C PRO A 43 -12.83 -0.08 -16.82
N PRO A 44 -13.57 0.14 -17.93
CA PRO A 44 -14.68 1.09 -17.96
C PRO A 44 -15.78 0.71 -16.95
N PRO A 45 -16.60 1.68 -16.48
CA PRO A 45 -16.62 3.10 -16.87
C PRO A 45 -15.45 3.89 -16.30
N PRO A 46 -15.14 5.09 -16.87
CA PRO A 46 -14.11 5.97 -16.33
C PRO A 46 -14.31 6.26 -14.84
N LEU A 47 -13.21 6.26 -14.09
CA LEU A 47 -13.24 6.50 -12.65
C LEU A 47 -13.69 7.94 -12.36
N ARG A 48 -14.67 8.11 -11.48
CA ARG A 48 -15.11 9.40 -10.97
C ARG A 48 -14.41 9.77 -9.67
N GLU A 49 -13.99 8.77 -8.92
CA GLU A 49 -13.22 8.90 -7.68
C GLU A 49 -12.14 7.81 -7.66
N PHE A 50 -11.09 8.06 -6.91
CA PHE A 50 -9.98 7.15 -6.75
C PHE A 50 -9.71 6.87 -5.27
N SER A 51 -9.67 5.59 -4.90
CA SER A 51 -9.40 5.16 -3.54
C SER A 51 -8.07 4.43 -3.44
N TYR A 52 -7.11 5.07 -2.77
CA TYR A 52 -5.96 4.37 -2.21
C TYR A 52 -6.39 3.64 -0.95
N CYS A 53 -6.04 2.38 -0.85
CA CYS A 53 -6.32 1.59 0.34
C CYS A 53 -5.05 0.93 0.86
N ALA A 54 -4.98 0.75 2.17
CA ALA A 54 -3.91 -0.01 2.79
C ALA A 54 -4.44 -0.80 3.99
N VAL A 55 -3.90 -2.00 4.17
CA VAL A 55 -4.16 -2.87 5.32
C VAL A 55 -2.87 -3.53 5.78
N GLY A 56 -2.82 -3.93 7.02
CA GLY A 56 -1.65 -4.54 7.65
C GLY A 56 -0.94 -3.61 8.61
N GLY A 57 0.27 -3.98 8.99
CA GLY A 57 1.08 -3.30 10.01
C GLY A 57 2.23 -2.45 9.44
N GLY A 58 3.01 -1.88 10.36
CA GLY A 58 4.20 -1.10 10.02
C GLY A 58 3.94 0.36 9.66
N GLY A 59 4.94 1.04 9.14
CA GLY A 59 4.91 2.45 8.76
C GLY A 59 4.43 2.70 7.33
N LEU A 60 4.48 1.69 6.46
CA LEU A 60 4.16 1.82 5.05
C LEU A 60 2.70 2.22 4.76
N PRO A 61 1.65 1.70 5.46
CA PRO A 61 0.28 2.19 5.31
C PRO A 61 0.14 3.68 5.63
N GLU A 62 0.79 4.16 6.66
CA GLU A 62 0.78 5.58 7.05
C GLU A 62 1.55 6.43 6.05
N ALA A 63 2.70 5.96 5.56
CA ALA A 63 3.45 6.63 4.49
C ALA A 63 2.59 6.77 3.22
N LEU A 64 1.83 5.74 2.86
CA LEU A 64 0.91 5.79 1.72
C LEU A 64 -0.21 6.81 1.95
N ARG A 65 -0.77 6.89 3.16
CA ARG A 65 -1.80 7.88 3.51
C ARG A 65 -1.30 9.32 3.26
N VAL A 66 -0.05 9.60 3.67
CA VAL A 66 0.58 10.92 3.49
C VAL A 66 0.77 11.24 2.00
N VAL A 67 1.25 10.27 1.22
CA VAL A 67 1.50 10.47 -0.22
C VAL A 67 0.20 10.56 -1.01
N ALA A 68 -0.82 9.79 -0.65
CA ALA A 68 -2.14 9.79 -1.29
C ALA A 68 -2.90 11.11 -1.10
N ALA A 69 -2.51 11.95 -0.15
CA ALA A 69 -3.04 13.30 -0.01
C ALA A 69 -2.55 14.27 -1.09
N LYS A 70 -1.56 13.89 -1.90
CA LYS A 70 -1.07 14.72 -3.02
C LYS A 70 -2.10 14.72 -4.15
N PRO A 71 -2.26 15.86 -4.87
CA PRO A 71 -3.19 15.94 -5.97
C PRO A 71 -2.85 14.93 -7.08
N LEU A 72 -3.85 14.27 -7.61
CA LEU A 72 -3.85 13.57 -8.89
C LEU A 72 -4.73 14.35 -9.86
N ASP A 73 -4.57 14.11 -11.16
CA ASP A 73 -5.49 14.63 -12.20
C ASP A 73 -6.86 13.92 -12.16
N LEU A 74 -7.39 13.73 -10.94
CA LEU A 74 -8.66 13.08 -10.67
C LEU A 74 -9.43 13.94 -9.67
N PRO A 75 -10.75 14.11 -9.87
CA PRO A 75 -11.56 15.07 -9.08
C PRO A 75 -11.68 14.70 -7.60
N TYR A 76 -11.65 13.42 -7.28
CA TYR A 76 -11.81 12.92 -5.89
C TYR A 76 -10.84 11.79 -5.62
N VAL A 77 -9.87 12.05 -4.74
CA VAL A 77 -8.92 11.05 -4.24
C VAL A 77 -9.16 10.84 -2.75
N ARG A 78 -9.25 9.57 -2.33
CA ARG A 78 -9.44 9.18 -0.92
C ARG A 78 -8.39 8.18 -0.50
N PHE A 79 -8.12 8.15 0.79
CA PHE A 79 -7.36 7.08 1.44
C PHE A 79 -8.29 6.36 2.42
N ASN A 80 -8.31 5.02 2.34
CA ASN A 80 -9.15 4.17 3.19
C ASN A 80 -8.33 3.02 3.79
N GLN A 81 -8.76 2.55 4.95
CA GLN A 81 -8.24 1.36 5.61
C GLN A 81 -9.38 0.34 5.78
N PRO A 82 -9.66 -0.46 4.74
CA PRO A 82 -10.74 -1.43 4.81
C PRO A 82 -10.47 -2.48 5.88
N ALA A 83 -11.47 -2.80 6.68
CA ALA A 83 -11.38 -3.81 7.72
C ALA A 83 -11.51 -5.24 7.15
N THR A 84 -12.13 -5.38 5.98
CA THR A 84 -12.38 -6.66 5.32
C THR A 84 -12.06 -6.61 3.84
N PRO A 85 -11.73 -7.76 3.21
CA PRO A 85 -11.54 -7.83 1.76
C PRO A 85 -12.77 -7.39 0.96
N GLU A 86 -13.96 -7.61 1.48
CA GLU A 86 -15.20 -7.16 0.82
C GLU A 86 -15.23 -5.63 0.69
N GLN A 87 -14.88 -4.90 1.74
CA GLN A 87 -14.77 -3.44 1.69
C GLN A 87 -13.67 -2.99 0.72
N ALA A 88 -12.58 -3.73 0.65
CA ALA A 88 -11.44 -3.43 -0.21
C ALA A 88 -11.74 -3.62 -1.71
N ARG A 89 -12.80 -4.32 -2.09
CA ARG A 89 -13.22 -4.45 -3.49
C ARG A 89 -13.61 -3.14 -4.16
N GLN A 90 -13.85 -2.09 -3.37
CA GLN A 90 -14.14 -0.74 -3.85
C GLN A 90 -12.87 0.11 -4.04
N CYS A 91 -11.71 -0.38 -3.65
CA CYS A 91 -10.44 0.31 -3.84
C CYS A 91 -9.96 0.17 -5.28
N GLN A 92 -9.25 1.16 -5.79
CA GLN A 92 -8.55 1.04 -7.07
C GLN A 92 -7.15 0.45 -6.87
N ILE A 93 -6.47 0.83 -5.81
CA ILE A 93 -5.20 0.25 -5.40
C ILE A 93 -5.26 -0.16 -3.94
N LEU A 94 -4.74 -1.32 -3.62
CA LEU A 94 -4.71 -1.87 -2.27
C LEU A 94 -3.31 -2.34 -1.92
N LEU A 95 -2.72 -1.66 -0.94
CA LEU A 95 -1.48 -2.08 -0.30
C LEU A 95 -1.79 -3.13 0.77
N LEU A 96 -1.20 -4.30 0.64
CA LEU A 96 -1.25 -5.40 1.60
C LEU A 96 0.09 -5.47 2.34
N ALA A 97 0.17 -4.80 3.50
CA ALA A 97 1.36 -4.76 4.35
C ALA A 97 1.33 -5.87 5.40
N PHE A 98 1.23 -7.11 4.93
CA PHE A 98 1.29 -8.33 5.74
C PHE A 98 2.60 -9.07 5.50
N GLU A 99 3.24 -9.53 6.55
CA GLU A 99 4.39 -10.42 6.50
C GLU A 99 3.96 -11.88 6.29
N GLU A 100 2.81 -12.25 6.86
CA GLU A 100 2.28 -13.61 6.82
C GLU A 100 1.68 -13.93 5.46
N ARG A 101 2.26 -14.93 4.80
CA ARG A 101 1.76 -15.43 3.51
C ARG A 101 0.28 -15.84 3.56
N ALA A 102 -0.17 -16.39 4.68
CA ALA A 102 -1.55 -16.83 4.83
C ALA A 102 -2.54 -15.67 4.69
N GLU A 103 -2.24 -14.50 5.27
CA GLU A 103 -3.05 -13.30 5.14
C GLU A 103 -3.05 -12.77 3.70
N LEU A 104 -1.89 -12.69 3.04
CA LEU A 104 -1.80 -12.29 1.65
C LEU A 104 -2.68 -13.17 0.75
N LEU A 105 -2.61 -14.49 0.93
CA LEU A 105 -3.42 -15.45 0.17
C LEU A 105 -4.92 -15.34 0.49
N ARG A 106 -5.29 -15.07 1.75
CA ARG A 106 -6.67 -14.85 2.14
C ARG A 106 -7.25 -13.64 1.43
N TRP A 107 -6.58 -12.50 1.52
CA TRP A 107 -7.01 -11.26 0.86
C TRP A 107 -7.10 -11.43 -0.66
N GLN A 108 -6.11 -12.08 -1.30
CA GLN A 108 -6.13 -12.35 -2.74
C GLN A 108 -7.36 -13.16 -3.17
N ARG A 109 -7.70 -14.21 -2.43
CA ARG A 109 -8.86 -15.06 -2.75
C ARG A 109 -10.17 -14.31 -2.56
N GLU A 110 -10.32 -13.58 -1.46
CA GLU A 110 -11.58 -12.91 -1.11
C GLU A 110 -11.82 -11.65 -1.98
N LEU A 111 -10.77 -11.01 -2.48
CA LEU A 111 -10.89 -9.95 -3.48
C LEU A 111 -11.41 -10.49 -4.83
N ALA A 112 -11.26 -11.78 -5.09
CA ALA A 112 -11.67 -12.43 -6.33
C ALA A 112 -11.23 -11.64 -7.59
N ASP A 113 -12.16 -11.34 -8.49
CA ASP A 113 -11.89 -10.66 -9.76
C ASP A 113 -12.12 -9.14 -9.69
N ALA A 114 -12.25 -8.58 -8.49
CA ALA A 114 -12.41 -7.14 -8.34
C ALA A 114 -11.24 -6.38 -9.01
N PRO A 115 -11.50 -5.28 -9.74
CA PRO A 115 -10.49 -4.55 -10.49
C PRO A 115 -9.61 -3.69 -9.56
N VAL A 116 -8.96 -4.34 -8.61
CA VAL A 116 -8.10 -3.74 -7.59
C VAL A 116 -6.65 -4.07 -7.92
N LEU A 117 -5.80 -3.05 -8.06
CA LEU A 117 -4.36 -3.24 -8.18
C LEU A 117 -3.79 -3.61 -6.80
N THR A 118 -3.47 -4.88 -6.60
CA THR A 118 -2.88 -5.36 -5.36
C THR A 118 -1.38 -5.13 -5.36
N VAL A 119 -0.89 -4.46 -4.31
CA VAL A 119 0.54 -4.19 -4.10
C VAL A 119 0.92 -4.75 -2.73
N GLY A 120 2.04 -5.42 -2.64
CA GLY A 120 2.56 -5.94 -1.38
C GLY A 120 4.02 -5.59 -1.17
N ASP A 121 4.48 -5.74 0.07
CA ASP A 121 5.86 -5.55 0.47
C ASP A 121 6.58 -6.90 0.55
N GLY A 122 7.80 -6.93 0.00
CA GLY A 122 8.66 -8.10 0.02
C GLY A 122 8.34 -9.18 -1.03
N ALA A 123 9.27 -10.13 -1.12
CA ALA A 123 9.21 -11.21 -2.11
C ALA A 123 8.03 -12.17 -1.88
N GLU A 124 7.52 -12.30 -0.65
CA GLU A 124 6.36 -13.13 -0.34
C GLU A 124 5.10 -12.62 -1.01
N ALA A 125 4.94 -11.31 -1.15
CA ALA A 125 3.81 -10.72 -1.88
C ALA A 125 3.78 -11.20 -3.34
N PHE A 126 4.95 -11.28 -4.00
CA PHE A 126 5.06 -11.81 -5.36
C PHE A 126 4.73 -13.30 -5.43
N ARG A 127 5.24 -14.10 -4.48
CA ARG A 127 4.95 -15.54 -4.39
C ARG A 127 3.48 -15.82 -4.08
N ALA A 128 2.85 -14.96 -3.28
CA ALA A 128 1.43 -15.04 -3.00
C ALA A 128 0.53 -14.64 -4.18
N GLY A 129 1.12 -14.12 -5.26
CA GLY A 129 0.40 -13.82 -6.50
C GLY A 129 -0.17 -12.41 -6.59
N LEU A 130 0.26 -11.47 -5.75
CA LEU A 130 -0.14 -10.07 -5.89
C LEU A 130 0.31 -9.50 -7.24
N ALA A 131 -0.42 -8.50 -7.74
CA ALA A 131 -0.13 -7.90 -9.03
C ALA A 131 1.23 -7.19 -9.07
N ILE A 132 1.61 -6.51 -7.99
CA ILE A 132 2.93 -5.88 -7.84
C ILE A 132 3.49 -6.22 -6.46
N ALA A 133 4.78 -6.48 -6.39
CA ALA A 133 5.51 -6.62 -5.13
C ALA A 133 6.71 -5.67 -5.12
N LEU A 134 6.81 -4.86 -4.07
CA LEU A 134 7.98 -4.05 -3.77
C LEU A 134 9.05 -4.93 -3.14
N VAL A 135 10.29 -4.83 -3.58
CA VAL A 135 11.39 -5.64 -3.06
C VAL A 135 12.59 -4.76 -2.80
N LEU A 136 13.03 -4.70 -1.55
CA LEU A 136 14.28 -4.05 -1.19
C LEU A 136 15.44 -4.97 -1.56
N GLU A 137 16.33 -4.49 -2.41
CA GLU A 137 17.53 -5.17 -2.86
C GLU A 137 18.78 -4.39 -2.39
N PRO A 138 19.98 -4.98 -2.40
CA PRO A 138 21.21 -4.28 -1.97
C PRO A 138 21.47 -2.95 -2.68
N ASN A 139 20.99 -2.81 -3.91
CA ASN A 139 21.18 -1.60 -4.75
C ASN A 139 19.98 -0.65 -4.68
N GLY A 140 18.99 -0.90 -3.83
CA GLY A 140 17.83 -0.04 -3.65
C GLY A 140 16.48 -0.74 -3.82
N LEU A 141 15.42 0.05 -3.89
CA LEU A 141 14.08 -0.48 -4.04
C LEU A 141 13.82 -0.86 -5.50
N SER A 142 13.36 -2.07 -5.71
CA SER A 142 12.86 -2.61 -6.99
C SER A 142 11.41 -3.05 -6.87
N PHE A 143 10.81 -3.49 -7.96
CA PHE A 143 9.48 -4.11 -7.94
C PHE A 143 9.36 -5.20 -8.99
N ARG A 144 8.46 -6.14 -8.70
CA ARG A 144 8.13 -7.28 -9.59
C ARG A 144 6.66 -7.20 -9.95
N ILE A 145 6.31 -7.60 -11.16
CA ILE A 145 4.96 -7.54 -11.70
C ILE A 145 4.47 -8.94 -12.05
N ASN A 146 3.31 -9.31 -11.53
CA ASN A 146 2.50 -10.42 -12.00
C ASN A 146 1.47 -9.88 -13.01
N LEU A 147 1.85 -9.84 -14.27
CA LEU A 147 1.03 -9.28 -15.34
C LEU A 147 -0.22 -10.13 -15.59
N ALA A 148 -0.11 -11.46 -15.42
CA ALA A 148 -1.25 -12.36 -15.53
C ALA A 148 -2.33 -12.01 -14.50
N GLU A 149 -1.95 -11.72 -13.27
CA GLU A 149 -2.87 -11.30 -12.21
C GLU A 149 -3.50 -9.93 -12.49
N ALA A 150 -2.71 -8.96 -12.93
CA ALA A 150 -3.24 -7.64 -13.30
C ALA A 150 -4.29 -7.76 -14.42
N ARG A 151 -4.00 -8.54 -15.46
CA ARG A 151 -4.92 -8.79 -16.59
C ARG A 151 -6.17 -9.54 -16.15
N ARG A 152 -6.05 -10.53 -15.27
CA ARG A 152 -7.18 -11.28 -14.74
C ARG A 152 -8.18 -10.35 -14.02
N ARG A 153 -7.69 -9.29 -13.38
CA ARG A 153 -8.49 -8.23 -12.73
C ARG A 153 -8.95 -7.14 -13.71
N GLY A 154 -8.74 -7.28 -15.00
CA GLY A 154 -9.12 -6.30 -16.01
C GLY A 154 -8.23 -5.04 -16.03
N LEU A 155 -7.07 -5.09 -15.36
CA LEU A 155 -6.15 -3.96 -15.31
C LEU A 155 -5.17 -4.00 -16.49
N THR A 156 -4.86 -2.81 -17.04
CA THR A 156 -3.83 -2.66 -18.07
C THR A 156 -2.67 -1.86 -17.50
N LEU A 157 -1.49 -2.47 -17.46
CA LEU A 157 -0.25 -1.83 -17.04
C LEU A 157 0.51 -1.31 -18.27
N SER A 158 1.00 -0.08 -18.20
CA SER A 158 1.73 0.54 -19.31
C SER A 158 3.04 -0.17 -19.61
N SER A 159 3.46 -0.12 -20.87
CA SER A 159 4.77 -0.67 -21.28
C SER A 159 5.95 0.01 -20.58
N GLN A 160 5.80 1.26 -20.17
CA GLN A 160 6.82 1.97 -19.40
C GLN A 160 7.00 1.33 -18.00
N LEU A 161 5.90 1.02 -17.31
CA LEU A 161 5.96 0.35 -16.02
C LEU A 161 6.59 -1.04 -16.14
N LEU A 162 6.20 -1.80 -17.16
CA LEU A 162 6.74 -3.15 -17.40
C LEU A 162 8.25 -3.15 -17.64
N LYS A 163 8.77 -2.14 -18.35
CA LYS A 163 10.22 -2.01 -18.61
C LYS A 163 11.04 -1.66 -17.36
N LEU A 164 10.43 -1.05 -16.37
CA LEU A 164 11.09 -0.68 -15.10
C LEU A 164 11.06 -1.80 -14.06
N ALA A 165 10.22 -2.79 -14.26
CA ALA A 165 10.10 -3.91 -13.34
C ALA A 165 11.36 -4.80 -13.41
N ARG A 166 11.80 -5.27 -12.24
CA ARG A 166 12.91 -6.24 -12.12
C ARG A 166 12.55 -7.60 -12.72
N GLU A 167 11.28 -7.95 -12.65
CA GLU A 167 10.72 -9.22 -13.14
C GLU A 167 9.26 -8.99 -13.56
N VAL A 168 8.85 -9.59 -14.68
CA VAL A 168 7.46 -9.63 -15.16
C VAL A 168 7.12 -11.07 -15.50
N ARG A 169 6.02 -11.60 -14.93
CA ARG A 169 5.50 -12.94 -15.25
C ARG A 169 4.02 -12.90 -15.62
#